data_7965b4e8c976eefd35668915fe6e2092
#
_entry.id   7965b4e8c976eefd35668915fe6e2092
#
_cell.length_a   1.000
_cell.length_b   1.000
_cell.length_c   1.000
_cell.angle_alpha   90.00
_cell.angle_beta   90.00
_cell.angle_gamma   90.00
#
_symmetry.space_group_name_H-M   'P 1'
#
loop_
_entity.id
_entity.type
_entity.pdbx_description
1 polymer ?
#
loop_
_entity_poly.entity_id
_entity_poly.type
_entity_poly.pdbx_seq_one_letter_code
_entity_poly.pdbx_strand_id
1 'polypeptide(L)'
;RGFWLLVMGFYVCGFQIQFINNHLENYLDGTIVGGAMAATAIALIGLFNMFGTQTAGVIGDKLRKKYLLANLYMARSVIFLIFFIVPVSKVSVIIFACSVGFLWLATVPLTSGIVAQIFGPRYLATLYGVVFLSHQLGSFTSVWLGGIIRTQTGSYDYAWYMIIVAGFVAALLHWPIDEQPIVRPVAAS
;
A
#
# COMPACT_ATOMS: atom_id res chain seq x y z
N ARG A 1 -21.11 2.68 3.73
CA ARG A 1 -19.96 3.34 4.41
C ARG A 1 -18.67 2.51 4.26
N GLY A 2 -18.64 1.24 4.67
CA GLY A 2 -17.42 0.41 4.67
C GLY A 2 -16.76 0.30 3.29
N PHE A 3 -17.54 0.19 2.21
CA PHE A 3 -17.01 0.13 0.85
C PHE A 3 -16.19 1.38 0.46
N TRP A 4 -16.68 2.57 0.74
CA TRP A 4 -15.96 3.82 0.42
C TRP A 4 -14.70 4.01 1.25
N LEU A 5 -14.71 3.56 2.51
CA LEU A 5 -13.49 3.54 3.34
C LEU A 5 -12.43 2.60 2.74
N LEU A 6 -12.86 1.45 2.22
CA LEU A 6 -11.98 0.51 1.52
C LEU A 6 -11.42 1.12 0.22
N VAL A 7 -12.27 1.80 -0.57
CA VAL A 7 -11.86 2.53 -1.78
C VAL A 7 -10.80 3.58 -1.47
N MET A 8 -11.02 4.41 -0.45
CA MET A 8 -10.07 5.46 -0.05
C MET A 8 -8.77 4.87 0.52
N GLY A 9 -8.86 3.81 1.32
CA GLY A 9 -7.68 3.13 1.84
C GLY A 9 -6.85 2.50 0.72
N PHE A 10 -7.49 1.91 -0.27
CA PHE A 10 -6.78 1.29 -1.40
C PHE A 10 -6.19 2.32 -2.38
N TYR A 11 -6.76 3.52 -2.47
CA TYR A 11 -6.13 4.67 -3.13
C TYR A 11 -4.74 4.95 -2.52
N VAL A 12 -4.64 4.96 -1.19
CA VAL A 12 -3.37 5.17 -0.48
C VAL A 12 -2.37 4.06 -0.78
N CYS A 13 -2.83 2.81 -0.98
CA CYS A 13 -1.97 1.72 -1.39
C CYS A 13 -1.23 2.06 -2.68
N GLY A 14 -1.97 2.44 -3.73
CA GLY A 14 -1.39 2.86 -5.01
C GLY A 14 -0.46 4.06 -4.86
N PHE A 15 -0.88 5.03 -4.04
CA PHE A 15 -0.11 6.23 -3.77
C PHE A 15 1.27 5.91 -3.18
N GLN A 16 1.35 5.04 -2.17
CA GLN A 16 2.60 4.65 -1.54
C GLN A 16 3.48 3.78 -2.45
N ILE A 17 2.89 2.77 -3.10
CA ILE A 17 3.61 1.80 -3.93
C ILE A 17 4.26 2.48 -5.12
N GLN A 18 3.51 3.32 -5.84
CA GLN A 18 4.04 3.95 -7.06
C GLN A 18 5.03 5.08 -6.78
N PHE A 19 4.95 5.73 -5.63
CA PHE A 19 6.02 6.63 -5.22
C PHE A 19 7.36 5.90 -5.15
N ILE A 20 7.41 4.79 -4.45
CA ILE A 20 8.65 4.01 -4.32
C ILE A 20 9.10 3.48 -5.69
N ASN A 21 8.21 2.90 -6.50
CA ASN A 21 8.57 2.34 -7.79
C ASN A 21 9.18 3.38 -8.76
N ASN A 22 8.71 4.62 -8.72
CA ASN A 22 9.10 5.63 -9.71
C ASN A 22 10.14 6.63 -9.21
N HIS A 23 10.23 6.85 -7.90
CA HIS A 23 11.08 7.91 -7.35
C HIS A 23 12.23 7.39 -6.49
N LEU A 24 12.26 6.10 -6.11
CA LEU A 24 13.31 5.55 -5.27
C LEU A 24 14.69 5.67 -5.93
N GLU A 25 14.80 5.41 -7.24
CA GLU A 25 16.07 5.55 -7.97
C GLU A 25 16.61 6.97 -7.89
N ASN A 26 15.79 7.94 -8.28
CA ASN A 26 16.18 9.35 -8.23
C ASN A 26 16.46 9.86 -6.80
N TYR A 27 15.77 9.30 -5.82
CA TYR A 27 16.02 9.61 -4.40
C TYR A 27 17.39 9.08 -3.97
N LEU A 28 17.71 7.83 -4.31
CA LEU A 28 18.99 7.20 -3.95
C LEU A 28 20.16 7.79 -4.74
N ASP A 29 19.96 8.22 -5.98
CA ASP A 29 20.98 8.82 -6.82
C ASP A 29 21.54 10.12 -6.20
N GLY A 30 20.73 10.84 -5.45
CA GLY A 30 21.15 12.00 -4.64
C GLY A 30 21.91 11.64 -3.35
N THR A 31 22.17 10.36 -3.07
CA THR A 31 22.81 9.87 -1.84
C THR A 31 24.15 9.19 -2.12
N ILE A 32 24.92 8.90 -1.05
CA ILE A 32 26.21 8.16 -1.14
C ILE A 32 26.07 6.75 -1.71
N VAL A 33 24.85 6.19 -1.76
CA VAL A 33 24.61 4.81 -2.20
C VAL A 33 24.46 4.73 -3.73
N GLY A 34 23.98 5.81 -4.35
CA GLY A 34 23.74 5.92 -5.78
C GLY A 34 22.50 5.19 -6.29
N GLY A 35 21.99 5.60 -7.43
CA GLY A 35 20.78 5.08 -8.03
C GLY A 35 20.84 3.59 -8.42
N ALA A 36 22.04 3.05 -8.74
CA ALA A 36 22.20 1.64 -9.07
C ALA A 36 21.70 0.67 -7.96
N MET A 37 21.69 1.12 -6.70
CA MET A 37 21.16 0.34 -5.59
C MET A 37 19.62 0.20 -5.65
N ALA A 38 18.94 1.09 -6.36
CA ALA A 38 17.48 1.04 -6.51
C ALA A 38 17.03 -0.22 -7.26
N ALA A 39 17.77 -0.67 -8.28
CA ALA A 39 17.47 -1.91 -8.98
C ALA A 39 17.50 -3.13 -8.03
N THR A 40 18.52 -3.18 -7.14
CA THR A 40 18.62 -4.22 -6.12
C THR A 40 17.44 -4.11 -5.12
N ALA A 41 17.10 -2.91 -4.69
CA ALA A 41 15.97 -2.69 -3.78
C ALA A 41 14.64 -3.14 -4.40
N ILE A 42 14.36 -2.80 -5.66
CA ILE A 42 13.14 -3.21 -6.37
C ILE A 42 13.10 -4.73 -6.55
N ALA A 43 14.22 -5.36 -6.87
CA ALA A 43 14.30 -6.83 -6.95
C ALA A 43 13.99 -7.51 -5.61
N LEU A 44 14.54 -6.98 -4.50
CA LEU A 44 14.25 -7.48 -3.16
C LEU A 44 12.79 -7.25 -2.76
N ILE A 45 12.23 -6.08 -3.08
CA ILE A 45 10.80 -5.81 -2.89
C ILE A 45 9.95 -6.88 -3.59
N GLY A 46 10.25 -7.17 -4.86
CA GLY A 46 9.55 -8.20 -5.63
C GLY A 46 9.66 -9.59 -5.00
N LEU A 47 10.86 -9.99 -4.58
CA LEU A 47 11.11 -11.28 -3.95
C LEU A 47 10.34 -11.44 -2.62
N PHE A 48 10.46 -10.46 -1.73
CA PHE A 48 9.79 -10.51 -0.42
C PHE A 48 8.26 -10.34 -0.53
N ASN A 49 7.78 -9.66 -1.58
CA ASN A 49 6.35 -9.55 -1.86
C ASN A 49 5.68 -10.91 -2.09
N MET A 50 6.36 -11.87 -2.68
CA MET A 50 5.83 -13.23 -2.86
C MET A 50 5.49 -13.87 -1.51
N PHE A 51 6.39 -13.78 -0.54
CA PHE A 51 6.18 -14.34 0.80
C PHE A 51 5.13 -13.55 1.58
N GLY A 52 5.16 -12.22 1.49
CA GLY A 52 4.22 -11.34 2.18
C GLY A 52 2.78 -11.53 1.72
N THR A 53 2.55 -11.62 0.41
CA THR A 53 1.21 -11.80 -0.17
C THR A 53 0.62 -13.17 0.21
N GLN A 54 1.43 -14.24 0.18
CA GLN A 54 1.02 -15.57 0.61
C GLN A 54 0.65 -15.58 2.10
N THR A 55 1.53 -15.01 2.93
CA THR A 55 1.32 -14.92 4.38
C THR A 55 0.03 -14.14 4.70
N ALA A 56 -0.19 -13.01 4.03
CA ALA A 56 -1.40 -12.20 4.21
C ALA A 56 -2.67 -12.96 3.82
N GLY A 57 -2.65 -13.76 2.75
CA GLY A 57 -3.76 -14.62 2.36
C GLY A 57 -4.09 -15.63 3.47
N VAL A 58 -3.10 -16.42 3.90
CA VAL A 58 -3.29 -17.45 4.94
C VAL A 58 -3.76 -16.87 6.28
N ILE A 59 -3.18 -15.72 6.69
CA ILE A 59 -3.58 -15.05 7.94
C ILE A 59 -4.96 -14.41 7.79
N GLY A 60 -5.27 -13.85 6.61
CA GLY A 60 -6.54 -13.23 6.31
C GLY A 60 -7.73 -14.19 6.35
N ASP A 61 -7.51 -15.49 6.15
CA ASP A 61 -8.55 -16.51 6.31
C ASP A 61 -8.88 -16.77 7.79
N LYS A 62 -7.95 -16.48 8.70
CA LYS A 62 -8.07 -16.79 10.14
C LYS A 62 -8.44 -15.56 10.99
N LEU A 63 -8.06 -14.37 10.56
CA LEU A 63 -8.23 -13.14 11.32
C LEU A 63 -9.13 -12.14 10.59
N ARG A 64 -9.61 -11.13 11.32
CA ARG A 64 -10.40 -10.03 10.73
C ARG A 64 -9.53 -9.21 9.76
N LYS A 65 -9.88 -9.25 8.49
CA LYS A 65 -9.12 -8.65 7.40
C LYS A 65 -8.93 -7.14 7.55
N LYS A 66 -9.93 -6.43 8.10
CA LYS A 66 -9.85 -4.99 8.34
C LYS A 66 -8.71 -4.59 9.29
N TYR A 67 -8.51 -5.35 10.37
CA TYR A 67 -7.43 -5.09 11.31
C TYR A 67 -6.07 -5.45 10.73
N LEU A 68 -6.01 -6.51 9.91
CA LEU A 68 -4.80 -6.84 9.17
C LEU A 68 -4.44 -5.73 8.20
N LEU A 69 -5.40 -5.19 7.45
CA LEU A 69 -5.19 -4.04 6.56
C LEU A 69 -4.71 -2.82 7.33
N ALA A 70 -5.38 -2.45 8.42
CA ALA A 70 -4.97 -1.33 9.26
C ALA A 70 -3.53 -1.49 9.74
N ASN A 71 -3.17 -2.68 10.24
CA ASN A 71 -1.82 -2.97 10.72
C ASN A 71 -0.78 -2.96 9.59
N LEU A 72 -1.12 -3.44 8.38
CA LEU A 72 -0.23 -3.39 7.22
C LEU A 72 0.09 -1.95 6.82
N TYR A 73 -0.92 -1.06 6.75
CA TYR A 73 -0.69 0.35 6.45
C TYR A 73 0.10 1.05 7.55
N MET A 74 -0.21 0.76 8.80
CA MET A 74 0.54 1.27 9.96
C MET A 74 2.01 0.84 9.90
N ALA A 75 2.28 -0.45 9.76
CA ALA A 75 3.63 -1.00 9.70
C ALA A 75 4.42 -0.42 8.50
N ARG A 76 3.79 -0.31 7.33
CA ARG A 76 4.41 0.29 6.15
C ARG A 76 4.79 1.75 6.38
N SER A 77 3.91 2.54 6.99
CA SER A 77 4.20 3.94 7.30
C SER A 77 5.31 4.10 8.33
N VAL A 78 5.36 3.21 9.32
CA VAL A 78 6.48 3.18 10.30
C VAL A 78 7.80 2.84 9.59
N ILE A 79 7.81 1.87 8.67
CA ILE A 79 9.02 1.52 7.91
C ILE A 79 9.46 2.70 7.04
N PHE A 80 8.52 3.39 6.36
CA PHE A 80 8.84 4.59 5.58
C PHE A 80 9.40 5.71 6.46
N LEU A 81 8.83 5.93 7.64
CA LEU A 81 9.32 6.92 8.59
C LEU A 81 10.73 6.59 9.08
N ILE A 82 10.99 5.33 9.46
CA ILE A 82 12.32 4.88 9.89
C ILE A 82 13.33 5.09 8.77
N PHE A 83 13.02 4.67 7.55
CA PHE A 83 13.92 4.81 6.41
C PHE A 83 14.23 6.28 6.07
N PHE A 84 13.23 7.16 6.23
CA PHE A 84 13.40 8.60 6.00
C PHE A 84 14.30 9.27 7.03
N ILE A 85 14.27 8.82 8.29
CA ILE A 85 15.03 9.42 9.40
C ILE A 85 16.47 8.85 9.47
N VAL A 86 16.64 7.55 9.16
CA VAL A 86 17.94 6.87 9.28
C VAL A 86 18.86 7.28 8.12
N PRO A 87 20.17 7.49 8.36
CA PRO A 87 21.12 7.75 7.28
C PRO A 87 21.07 6.67 6.19
N VAL A 88 20.97 7.11 4.93
CA VAL A 88 20.88 6.20 3.79
C VAL A 88 22.22 5.47 3.62
N SER A 89 22.16 4.14 3.68
CA SER A 89 23.29 3.23 3.50
C SER A 89 22.84 2.00 2.73
N LYS A 90 23.76 1.20 2.19
CA LYS A 90 23.42 -0.06 1.52
C LYS A 90 22.61 -0.98 2.44
N VAL A 91 22.94 -1.03 3.72
CA VAL A 91 22.25 -1.87 4.71
C VAL A 91 20.84 -1.34 4.96
N SER A 92 20.67 -0.02 5.17
CA SER A 92 19.33 0.55 5.40
C SER A 92 18.41 0.37 4.19
N VAL A 93 18.95 0.49 2.96
CA VAL A 93 18.18 0.23 1.72
C VAL A 93 17.75 -1.23 1.61
N ILE A 94 18.63 -2.19 1.93
CA ILE A 94 18.30 -3.62 1.90
C ILE A 94 17.22 -3.95 2.94
N ILE A 95 17.38 -3.50 4.19
CA ILE A 95 16.39 -3.73 5.24
C ILE A 95 15.04 -3.11 4.87
N PHE A 96 15.06 -1.89 4.37
CA PHE A 96 13.87 -1.20 3.85
C PHE A 96 13.18 -2.02 2.76
N ALA A 97 13.93 -2.42 1.73
CA ALA A 97 13.40 -3.17 0.59
C ALA A 97 12.78 -4.51 1.00
N CYS A 98 13.44 -5.28 1.86
CA CYS A 98 12.92 -6.54 2.37
C CYS A 98 11.65 -6.34 3.20
N SER A 99 11.66 -5.36 4.10
CA SER A 99 10.54 -5.08 5.00
C SER A 99 9.32 -4.55 4.25
N VAL A 100 9.52 -3.55 3.38
CA VAL A 100 8.44 -3.01 2.55
C VAL A 100 7.95 -4.04 1.55
N GLY A 101 8.86 -4.83 0.96
CA GLY A 101 8.52 -5.91 0.05
C GLY A 101 7.56 -6.90 0.66
N PHE A 102 7.81 -7.34 1.89
CA PHE A 102 6.92 -8.25 2.61
C PHE A 102 5.51 -7.67 2.82
N LEU A 103 5.38 -6.36 2.99
CA LEU A 103 4.09 -5.66 3.13
C LEU A 103 3.51 -5.17 1.80
N TRP A 104 4.21 -5.35 0.66
CA TRP A 104 3.97 -4.64 -0.60
C TRP A 104 2.55 -4.80 -1.13
N LEU A 105 2.22 -5.97 -1.63
CA LEU A 105 0.88 -6.32 -2.14
C LEU A 105 0.09 -7.22 -1.17
N ALA A 106 0.53 -7.36 0.07
CA ALA A 106 -0.17 -8.09 1.11
C ALA A 106 -1.61 -7.55 1.35
N THR A 107 -1.85 -6.30 0.97
CA THR A 107 -3.17 -5.66 1.01
C THR A 107 -4.15 -6.19 -0.03
N VAL A 108 -3.67 -6.72 -1.16
CA VAL A 108 -4.51 -7.17 -2.29
C VAL A 108 -5.47 -8.32 -1.91
N PRO A 109 -4.97 -9.47 -1.38
CA PRO A 109 -5.86 -10.57 -1.01
C PRO A 109 -6.81 -10.20 0.13
N LEU A 110 -6.39 -9.36 1.06
CA LEU A 110 -7.24 -8.89 2.16
C LEU A 110 -8.37 -7.98 1.66
N THR A 111 -8.05 -7.05 0.76
CA THR A 111 -9.02 -6.10 0.20
C THR A 111 -10.06 -6.83 -0.66
N SER A 112 -9.64 -7.71 -1.56
CA SER A 112 -10.55 -8.53 -2.36
C SER A 112 -11.38 -9.47 -1.48
N GLY A 113 -10.77 -10.02 -0.42
CA GLY A 113 -11.46 -10.85 0.56
C GLY A 113 -12.55 -10.10 1.33
N ILE A 114 -12.33 -8.84 1.73
CA ILE A 114 -13.37 -8.01 2.35
C ILE A 114 -14.52 -7.75 1.39
N VAL A 115 -14.23 -7.42 0.12
CA VAL A 115 -15.26 -7.21 -0.89
C VAL A 115 -16.09 -8.48 -1.09
N ALA A 116 -15.44 -9.65 -1.22
CA ALA A 116 -16.11 -10.93 -1.35
C ALA A 116 -16.98 -11.27 -0.13
N GLN A 117 -16.48 -10.99 1.08
CA GLN A 117 -17.17 -11.27 2.33
C GLN A 117 -18.42 -10.40 2.51
N ILE A 118 -18.34 -9.10 2.20
CA ILE A 118 -19.45 -8.15 2.40
C ILE A 118 -20.51 -8.31 1.31
N PHE A 119 -20.11 -8.42 0.03
CA PHE A 119 -21.01 -8.32 -1.11
C PHE A 119 -21.28 -9.65 -1.81
N GLY A 120 -20.56 -10.70 -1.45
CA GLY A 120 -20.62 -12.01 -2.07
C GLY A 120 -19.82 -12.12 -3.38
N PRO A 121 -19.53 -13.35 -3.84
CA PRO A 121 -18.68 -13.60 -5.01
C PRO A 121 -19.28 -13.08 -6.32
N ARG A 122 -20.60 -12.99 -6.42
CA ARG A 122 -21.31 -12.51 -7.62
C ARG A 122 -20.92 -11.10 -8.04
N TYR A 123 -20.63 -10.22 -7.07
CA TYR A 123 -20.30 -8.81 -7.31
C TYR A 123 -18.82 -8.48 -7.14
N LEU A 124 -18.00 -9.49 -6.83
CA LEU A 124 -16.58 -9.31 -6.53
C LEU A 124 -15.85 -8.59 -7.66
N ALA A 125 -15.97 -9.07 -8.89
CA ALA A 125 -15.23 -8.50 -10.02
C ALA A 125 -15.55 -7.02 -10.24
N THR A 126 -16.82 -6.63 -10.24
CA THR A 126 -17.25 -5.25 -10.47
C THR A 126 -16.83 -4.33 -9.32
N LEU A 127 -17.10 -4.72 -8.08
CA LEU A 127 -16.82 -3.87 -6.92
C LEU A 127 -15.31 -3.78 -6.65
N TYR A 128 -14.60 -4.90 -6.80
CA TYR A 128 -13.14 -4.86 -6.68
C TYR A 128 -12.50 -4.05 -7.82
N GLY A 129 -13.09 -4.07 -9.01
CA GLY A 129 -12.68 -3.20 -10.12
C GLY A 129 -12.74 -1.71 -9.76
N VAL A 130 -13.80 -1.26 -9.07
CA VAL A 130 -13.91 0.12 -8.57
C VAL A 130 -12.85 0.41 -7.50
N VAL A 131 -12.64 -0.51 -6.58
CA VAL A 131 -11.58 -0.41 -5.57
C VAL A 131 -10.21 -0.32 -6.23
N PHE A 132 -9.95 -1.15 -7.25
CA PHE A 132 -8.69 -1.15 -7.97
C PHE A 132 -8.50 0.11 -8.82
N LEU A 133 -9.57 0.67 -9.38
CA LEU A 133 -9.51 1.98 -10.05
C LEU A 133 -9.01 3.08 -9.11
N SER A 134 -9.45 3.08 -7.86
CA SER A 134 -8.95 4.05 -6.86
C SER A 134 -7.44 3.90 -6.61
N HIS A 135 -6.94 2.66 -6.57
CA HIS A 135 -5.51 2.38 -6.49
C HIS A 135 -4.75 3.00 -7.68
N GLN A 136 -5.27 2.87 -8.90
CA GLN A 136 -4.64 3.44 -10.09
C GLN A 136 -4.64 4.98 -10.06
N LEU A 137 -5.72 5.60 -9.55
CA LEU A 137 -5.77 7.04 -9.33
C LEU A 137 -4.74 7.47 -8.27
N GLY A 138 -4.59 6.71 -7.18
CA GLY A 138 -3.54 6.92 -6.19
C GLY A 138 -2.14 6.81 -6.78
N SER A 139 -1.92 5.80 -7.62
CA SER A 139 -0.68 5.60 -8.35
C SER A 139 -0.33 6.79 -9.24
N PHE A 140 -1.28 7.23 -10.06
CA PHE A 140 -1.11 8.39 -10.92
C PHE A 140 -0.75 9.66 -10.12
N THR A 141 -1.55 9.98 -9.10
CA THR A 141 -1.35 11.19 -8.32
C THR A 141 -0.02 11.19 -7.56
N SER A 142 0.42 10.03 -7.09
CA SER A 142 1.70 9.88 -6.40
C SER A 142 2.90 10.18 -7.30
N VAL A 143 2.92 9.60 -8.50
CA VAL A 143 4.01 9.82 -9.47
C VAL A 143 4.03 11.28 -9.92
N TRP A 144 2.86 11.83 -10.24
CA TRP A 144 2.72 13.20 -10.68
C TRP A 144 3.14 14.22 -9.61
N LEU A 145 2.62 14.07 -8.37
CA LEU A 145 2.96 14.97 -7.27
C LEU A 145 4.43 14.84 -6.85
N GLY A 146 4.97 13.61 -6.80
CA GLY A 146 6.37 13.38 -6.50
C GLY A 146 7.31 14.08 -7.49
N GLY A 147 6.95 14.04 -8.79
CA GLY A 147 7.69 14.75 -9.83
C GLY A 147 7.62 16.28 -9.68
N ILE A 148 6.42 16.83 -9.43
CA ILE A 148 6.23 18.27 -9.19
C ILE A 148 7.03 18.72 -7.97
N ILE A 149 6.90 18.03 -6.84
CA ILE A 149 7.61 18.36 -5.60
C ILE A 149 9.12 18.39 -5.86
N ARG A 150 9.65 17.33 -6.50
CA ARG A 150 11.08 17.26 -6.83
C ARG A 150 11.54 18.43 -7.70
N THR A 151 10.77 18.78 -8.71
CA THR A 151 11.11 19.86 -9.66
C THR A 151 11.08 21.23 -9.00
N GLN A 152 10.11 21.46 -8.10
CA GLN A 152 9.93 22.78 -7.47
C GLN A 152 10.83 22.98 -6.24
N THR A 153 11.08 21.92 -5.46
CA THR A 153 11.80 22.04 -4.19
C THR A 153 13.24 21.54 -4.25
N GLY A 154 13.61 20.81 -5.28
CA GLY A 154 14.91 20.14 -5.36
C GLY A 154 15.05 18.92 -4.44
N SER A 155 14.03 18.58 -3.64
CA SER A 155 14.04 17.48 -2.67
C SER A 155 12.79 16.59 -2.80
N TYR A 156 12.85 15.38 -2.21
CA TYR A 156 11.71 14.48 -2.04
C TYR A 156 11.09 14.54 -0.63
N ASP A 157 11.55 15.38 0.27
CA ASP A 157 11.17 15.38 1.69
C ASP A 157 9.65 15.50 1.87
N TYR A 158 9.03 16.47 1.18
CA TYR A 158 7.57 16.65 1.24
C TYR A 158 6.81 15.44 0.68
N ALA A 159 7.34 14.78 -0.35
CA ALA A 159 6.74 13.58 -0.90
C ALA A 159 6.82 12.40 0.09
N TRP A 160 7.95 12.24 0.80
CA TRP A 160 8.08 11.29 1.89
C TRP A 160 7.08 11.56 3.02
N TYR A 161 6.95 12.80 3.47
CA TYR A 161 5.93 13.15 4.47
C TYR A 161 4.53 12.79 4.01
N MET A 162 4.19 13.06 2.75
CA MET A 162 2.86 12.75 2.20
C MET A 162 2.57 11.25 2.22
N ILE A 163 3.49 10.39 1.77
CA ILE A 163 3.25 8.93 1.77
C ILE A 163 3.19 8.34 3.18
N ILE A 164 3.98 8.87 4.12
CA ILE A 164 3.97 8.44 5.52
C ILE A 164 2.62 8.79 6.15
N VAL A 165 2.20 10.05 6.07
CA VAL A 165 0.93 10.53 6.65
C VAL A 165 -0.26 9.82 6.00
N ALA A 166 -0.26 9.67 4.67
CA ALA A 166 -1.33 8.98 3.96
C ALA A 166 -1.52 7.53 4.46
N GLY A 167 -0.44 6.82 4.75
CA GLY A 167 -0.53 5.45 5.27
C GLY A 167 -1.10 5.39 6.69
N PHE A 168 -0.75 6.32 7.57
CA PHE A 168 -1.39 6.41 8.89
C PHE A 168 -2.89 6.72 8.77
N VAL A 169 -3.26 7.62 7.86
CA VAL A 169 -4.67 7.89 7.56
C VAL A 169 -5.38 6.65 7.02
N ALA A 170 -4.75 5.91 6.11
CA ALA A 170 -5.31 4.66 5.60
C ALA A 170 -5.53 3.62 6.70
N ALA A 171 -4.58 3.48 7.63
CA ALA A 171 -4.74 2.59 8.78
C ALA A 171 -6.00 2.95 9.59
N LEU A 172 -6.22 4.23 9.85
CA LEU A 172 -7.41 4.73 10.56
C LEU A 172 -8.70 4.50 9.76
N LEU A 173 -8.67 4.65 8.43
CA LEU A 173 -9.83 4.42 7.58
C LEU A 173 -10.29 2.96 7.56
N HIS A 174 -9.37 2.00 7.74
CA HIS A 174 -9.72 0.58 7.76
C HIS A 174 -10.33 0.11 9.08
N TRP A 175 -10.05 0.80 10.18
CA TRP A 175 -10.50 0.39 11.52
C TRP A 175 -12.03 0.29 11.66
N PRO A 176 -12.83 1.30 11.21
CA PRO A 176 -14.28 1.30 11.35
C PRO A 176 -15.02 0.48 10.27
N ILE A 177 -14.33 -0.20 9.36
CA ILE A 177 -15.00 -1.02 8.33
C ILE A 177 -15.80 -2.14 9.01
N ASP A 178 -17.05 -2.29 8.62
CA ASP A 178 -17.87 -3.43 8.99
C ASP A 178 -17.74 -4.53 7.93
N GLU A 179 -17.26 -5.70 8.35
CA GLU A 179 -17.04 -6.88 7.49
C GLU A 179 -18.25 -7.81 7.42
N GLN A 180 -19.37 -7.43 8.05
CA GLN A 180 -20.59 -8.25 8.06
C GLN A 180 -21.17 -8.39 6.65
N PRO A 181 -21.56 -9.61 6.24
CA PRO A 181 -22.22 -9.82 4.96
C PRO A 181 -23.54 -9.05 4.87
N ILE A 182 -23.79 -8.43 3.72
CA ILE A 182 -25.08 -7.80 3.47
C ILE A 182 -26.11 -8.90 3.20
N VAL A 183 -27.02 -9.09 4.17
CA VAL A 183 -28.16 -10.00 4.03
C VAL A 183 -29.15 -9.36 3.04
N ARG A 184 -29.32 -9.96 1.88
CA ARG A 184 -30.35 -9.55 0.91
C ARG A 184 -31.58 -10.42 1.09
N PRO A 185 -32.80 -9.83 1.12
CA PRO A 185 -34.02 -10.63 1.06
C PRO A 185 -33.98 -11.49 -0.20
N VAL A 186 -34.20 -12.79 -0.05
CA VAL A 186 -34.41 -13.67 -1.19
C VAL A 186 -35.70 -13.18 -1.85
N ALA A 187 -35.64 -12.76 -3.12
CA ALA A 187 -36.83 -12.44 -3.88
C ALA A 187 -37.70 -13.70 -3.88
N ALA A 188 -38.91 -13.62 -3.29
CA ALA A 188 -39.89 -14.67 -3.39
C ALA A 188 -40.20 -14.88 -4.87
N SER A 189 -39.82 -16.04 -5.37
CA SER A 189 -40.13 -16.50 -6.75
C SER A 189 -41.59 -16.79 -6.92
#